data_c9ed36dcc927cdd46c5393864b924d33
#
_entry.id   c9ed36dcc927cdd46c5393864b924d33
#
_cell.length_a   1.000
_cell.length_b   1.000
_cell.length_c   1.000
_cell.angle_alpha   90.00
_cell.angle_beta   90.00
_cell.angle_gamma   90.00
#
_symmetry.space_group_name_H-M   'P 1'
#
loop_
_entity.id
_entity.type
_entity.pdbx_description
1 polymer ?
#
loop_
_entity_poly.entity_id
_entity_poly.type
_entity_poly.pdbx_seq_one_letter_code
_entity_poly.pdbx_strand_id
1 'polypeptide(L)'
;QAEAKYERTLLNQKNAKANFKAMQSNIDVARKDLDRYKNLFAQGAVSKQTLDAAQAKYDSAQANLTQAEESLLSQGGSKVADADLKEIKALRDKAKLDLSYTNIYAPQTGTVSNRRVEKGMYVNVGSPLFVIVPEDVWVVANFKENQLRHMKPGQVVDIKVDTYPNKVFKGKIDSIQRASGAKSSLFPPENAVGSFVKIVQRIPVKIVFTENIDPNQYNIVPGMSVVPKVRVK
;
A
#
# COMPACT_ATOMS: atom_id res chain seq x y z
N GLN A 1 -1.42 19.35 13.28
CA GLN A 1 -0.17 20.01 13.68
C GLN A 1 1.01 19.65 12.77
N ALA A 2 1.27 18.37 12.49
CA ALA A 2 2.38 17.92 11.62
C ALA A 2 2.27 18.46 10.19
N GLU A 3 1.07 18.52 9.63
CA GLU A 3 0.82 19.06 8.29
C GLU A 3 1.10 20.56 8.21
N ALA A 4 0.60 21.34 9.17
CA ALA A 4 0.85 22.77 9.24
C ALA A 4 2.35 23.10 9.43
N LYS A 5 3.07 22.30 10.22
CA LYS A 5 4.52 22.45 10.38
C LYS A 5 5.25 22.16 9.06
N TYR A 6 4.86 21.10 8.33
CA TYR A 6 5.43 20.78 7.04
C TYR A 6 5.22 21.90 6.00
N GLU A 7 3.99 22.39 5.86
CA GLU A 7 3.66 23.47 4.94
C GLU A 7 4.42 24.75 5.24
N ARG A 8 4.51 25.12 6.53
CA ARG A 8 5.28 26.29 6.97
C ARG A 8 6.77 26.16 6.62
N THR A 9 7.37 24.99 6.85
CA THR A 9 8.78 24.76 6.54
C THR A 9 9.04 24.84 5.03
N LEU A 10 8.16 24.24 4.22
CA LEU A 10 8.24 24.31 2.76
C LEU A 10 8.10 25.74 2.22
N LEU A 11 7.18 26.53 2.81
CA LEU A 11 6.99 27.94 2.45
C LEU A 11 8.22 28.78 2.78
N ASN A 12 8.81 28.60 3.96
CA ASN A 12 10.02 29.30 4.37
C ASN A 12 11.19 29.02 3.42
N GLN A 13 11.39 27.77 3.05
CA GLN A 13 12.41 27.37 2.07
C GLN A 13 12.18 28.04 0.70
N LYS A 14 10.94 28.04 0.23
CA LYS A 14 10.57 28.67 -1.05
C LYS A 14 10.84 30.18 -1.02
N ASN A 15 10.51 30.83 0.09
CA ASN A 15 10.74 32.26 0.25
C ASN A 15 12.23 32.60 0.30
N ALA A 16 13.03 31.83 1.04
CA ALA A 16 14.50 32.03 1.08
C ALA A 16 15.12 31.85 -0.30
N LYS A 17 14.69 30.87 -1.08
CA LYS A 17 15.17 30.63 -2.45
C LYS A 17 14.78 31.77 -3.40
N ALA A 18 13.58 32.32 -3.27
CA ALA A 18 13.12 33.44 -4.08
C ALA A 18 13.92 34.72 -3.75
N ASN A 19 14.19 34.99 -2.45
CA ASN A 19 15.00 36.11 -2.01
C ASN A 19 16.44 35.99 -2.52
N PHE A 20 17.08 34.86 -2.40
CA PHE A 20 18.42 34.59 -2.94
C PHE A 20 18.49 34.94 -4.45
N LYS A 21 17.52 34.44 -5.23
CA LYS A 21 17.45 34.72 -6.67
C LYS A 21 17.28 36.21 -6.98
N ALA A 22 16.51 36.95 -6.18
CA ALA A 22 16.36 38.41 -6.34
C ALA A 22 17.67 39.14 -6.04
N MET A 23 18.39 38.77 -4.97
CA MET A 23 19.69 39.38 -4.64
C MET A 23 20.76 39.02 -5.69
N GLN A 24 20.73 37.83 -6.26
CA GLN A 24 21.60 37.46 -7.38
C GLN A 24 21.37 38.35 -8.61
N SER A 25 20.12 38.63 -8.93
CA SER A 25 19.82 39.57 -10.03
C SER A 25 20.29 41.01 -9.75
N ASN A 26 20.16 41.46 -8.49
CA ASN A 26 20.59 42.80 -8.08
C ASN A 26 22.12 42.96 -8.19
N ILE A 27 22.90 41.94 -7.77
CA ILE A 27 24.36 42.06 -7.91
C ILE A 27 24.81 42.03 -9.37
N ASP A 28 24.13 41.27 -10.23
CA ASP A 28 24.45 41.26 -11.67
C ASP A 28 24.24 42.63 -12.32
N VAL A 29 23.20 43.36 -11.93
CA VAL A 29 22.96 44.71 -12.37
C VAL A 29 24.05 45.66 -11.83
N ALA A 30 24.32 45.58 -10.51
CA ALA A 30 25.34 46.43 -9.88
C ALA A 30 26.74 46.19 -10.45
N ARG A 31 27.08 44.96 -10.79
CA ARG A 31 28.35 44.59 -11.47
C ARG A 31 28.45 45.27 -12.86
N LYS A 32 27.41 45.13 -13.67
CA LYS A 32 27.38 45.74 -15.01
C LYS A 32 27.48 47.25 -14.95
N ASP A 33 26.83 47.87 -13.97
CA ASP A 33 26.92 49.29 -13.75
C ASP A 33 28.34 49.69 -13.35
N LEU A 34 28.95 49.00 -12.40
CA LEU A 34 30.34 49.25 -11.96
C LEU A 34 31.31 49.15 -13.14
N ASP A 35 31.21 48.05 -13.94
CA ASP A 35 32.09 47.84 -15.09
C ASP A 35 31.92 48.99 -16.14
N ARG A 36 30.69 49.45 -16.35
CA ARG A 36 30.40 50.58 -17.22
C ARG A 36 31.06 51.87 -16.69
N TYR A 37 30.88 52.16 -15.39
CA TYR A 37 31.47 53.35 -14.81
C TYR A 37 33.00 53.29 -14.72
N LYS A 38 33.62 52.13 -14.54
CA LYS A 38 35.06 51.93 -14.66
C LYS A 38 35.57 52.33 -16.05
N ASN A 39 34.89 51.88 -17.10
CA ASN A 39 35.26 52.19 -18.47
C ASN A 39 35.08 53.68 -18.80
N LEU A 40 34.00 54.30 -18.34
CA LEU A 40 33.74 55.74 -18.53
C LEU A 40 34.72 56.59 -17.75
N PHE A 41 35.15 56.20 -16.58
CA PHE A 41 36.17 56.91 -15.80
C PHE A 41 37.54 56.84 -16.48
N ALA A 42 37.89 55.64 -17.03
CA ALA A 42 39.13 55.52 -17.81
C ALA A 42 39.16 56.39 -19.05
N GLN A 43 38.01 56.78 -19.60
CA GLN A 43 37.85 57.72 -20.74
C GLN A 43 37.71 59.18 -20.29
N GLY A 44 37.77 59.46 -18.98
CA GLY A 44 37.59 60.82 -18.45
C GLY A 44 36.15 61.35 -18.51
N ALA A 45 35.15 60.52 -18.80
CA ALA A 45 33.75 60.89 -19.02
C ALA A 45 32.92 61.01 -17.72
N VAL A 46 33.42 60.54 -16.58
CA VAL A 46 32.73 60.58 -15.27
C VAL A 46 33.72 60.97 -14.16
N SER A 47 33.22 61.53 -13.06
CA SER A 47 34.02 61.82 -11.88
C SER A 47 34.40 60.61 -11.05
N LYS A 48 35.48 60.72 -10.26
CA LYS A 48 35.88 59.72 -9.30
C LYS A 48 34.74 59.41 -8.29
N GLN A 49 34.05 60.46 -7.85
CA GLN A 49 32.91 60.33 -6.93
C GLN A 49 31.80 59.41 -7.51
N THR A 50 31.55 59.50 -8.81
CA THR A 50 30.55 58.66 -9.50
C THR A 50 30.99 57.21 -9.56
N LEU A 51 32.30 56.95 -9.78
CA LEU A 51 32.87 55.61 -9.74
C LEU A 51 32.81 55.00 -8.32
N ASP A 52 33.21 55.77 -7.31
CA ASP A 52 33.18 55.35 -5.91
C ASP A 52 31.74 55.03 -5.45
N ALA A 53 30.75 55.80 -5.89
CA ALA A 53 29.33 55.50 -5.64
C ALA A 53 28.87 54.18 -6.30
N ALA A 54 29.33 53.88 -7.52
CA ALA A 54 29.02 52.64 -8.19
C ALA A 54 29.70 51.45 -7.51
N GLN A 55 30.94 51.62 -7.02
CA GLN A 55 31.66 50.62 -6.22
C GLN A 55 30.90 50.32 -4.92
N ALA A 56 30.51 51.37 -4.16
CA ALA A 56 29.75 51.19 -2.91
C ALA A 56 28.40 50.47 -3.13
N LYS A 57 27.74 50.76 -4.27
CA LYS A 57 26.50 50.03 -4.63
C LYS A 57 26.75 48.55 -4.91
N TYR A 58 27.83 48.24 -5.61
CA TYR A 58 28.22 46.84 -5.84
C TYR A 58 28.56 46.09 -4.52
N ASP A 59 29.34 46.74 -3.66
CA ASP A 59 29.74 46.15 -2.36
C ASP A 59 28.52 45.90 -1.46
N SER A 60 27.56 46.83 -1.45
CA SER A 60 26.29 46.65 -0.75
C SER A 60 25.45 45.52 -1.34
N ALA A 61 25.37 45.40 -2.67
CA ALA A 61 24.67 44.29 -3.31
C ALA A 61 25.35 42.95 -3.02
N GLN A 62 26.69 42.93 -2.96
CA GLN A 62 27.46 41.71 -2.57
C GLN A 62 27.14 41.28 -1.13
N ALA A 63 27.12 42.23 -0.19
CA ALA A 63 26.78 41.92 1.21
C ALA A 63 25.34 41.36 1.35
N ASN A 64 24.39 41.97 0.63
CA ASN A 64 23.01 41.49 0.62
C ASN A 64 22.86 40.09 0.01
N LEU A 65 23.64 39.76 -1.04
CA LEU A 65 23.67 38.42 -1.61
C LEU A 65 24.20 37.39 -0.61
N THR A 66 25.32 37.71 0.07
CA THR A 66 25.90 36.85 1.10
C THR A 66 24.89 36.56 2.23
N GLN A 67 24.19 37.59 2.71
CA GLN A 67 23.14 37.45 3.71
C GLN A 67 21.98 36.56 3.23
N ALA A 68 21.56 36.71 1.98
CA ALA A 68 20.50 35.89 1.39
C ALA A 68 20.95 34.44 1.20
N GLU A 69 22.23 34.20 0.88
CA GLU A 69 22.84 32.86 0.79
C GLU A 69 22.86 32.16 2.15
N GLU A 70 23.32 32.87 3.19
CA GLU A 70 23.30 32.34 4.57
C GLU A 70 21.89 32.01 5.04
N SER A 71 20.91 32.86 4.73
CA SER A 71 19.50 32.61 5.02
C SER A 71 18.97 31.39 4.27
N LEU A 72 19.35 31.22 3.01
CA LEU A 72 18.97 30.02 2.22
C LEU A 72 19.60 28.75 2.80
N LEU A 73 20.87 28.79 3.21
CA LEU A 73 21.57 27.67 3.84
C LEU A 73 20.92 27.31 5.18
N SER A 74 20.54 28.28 5.99
CA SER A 74 19.93 28.04 7.31
C SER A 74 18.48 27.54 7.22
N GLN A 75 17.73 27.98 6.21
CA GLN A 75 16.30 27.68 6.10
C GLN A 75 15.95 26.60 5.06
N GLY A 76 16.89 26.08 4.29
CA GLY A 76 16.53 25.05 3.34
C GLY A 76 17.52 24.71 2.23
N GLY A 77 18.67 25.33 2.21
CA GLY A 77 19.72 25.01 1.23
C GLY A 77 20.75 24.00 1.73
N SER A 78 20.66 23.58 2.99
CA SER A 78 21.58 22.61 3.56
C SER A 78 20.99 21.19 3.56
N LYS A 79 21.83 20.17 3.48
CA LYS A 79 21.43 18.76 3.66
C LYS A 79 20.68 18.51 4.97
N VAL A 80 20.88 19.36 5.99
CA VAL A 80 20.21 19.30 7.29
C VAL A 80 18.73 19.69 7.14
N ALA A 81 18.43 20.80 6.43
CA ALA A 81 17.05 21.21 6.20
C ALA A 81 16.26 20.23 5.32
N ASP A 82 16.90 19.57 4.37
CA ASP A 82 16.29 18.49 3.58
C ASP A 82 16.01 17.25 4.45
N ALA A 83 16.89 16.94 5.41
CA ALA A 83 16.69 15.88 6.38
C ALA A 83 15.52 16.19 7.32
N ASP A 84 15.43 17.41 7.84
CA ASP A 84 14.33 17.87 8.70
C ASP A 84 12.98 17.84 7.96
N LEU A 85 12.95 18.26 6.69
CA LEU A 85 11.77 18.13 5.86
C LEU A 85 11.33 16.69 5.66
N LYS A 86 12.30 15.80 5.45
CA LYS A 86 12.03 14.37 5.30
C LYS A 86 11.48 13.76 6.59
N GLU A 87 12.02 14.14 7.75
CA GLU A 87 11.53 13.72 9.06
C GLU A 87 10.09 14.21 9.29
N ILE A 88 9.83 15.51 9.09
CA ILE A 88 8.50 16.10 9.28
C ILE A 88 7.48 15.45 8.34
N LYS A 89 7.90 15.15 7.09
CA LYS A 89 7.06 14.42 6.13
C LYS A 89 6.75 13.02 6.63
N ALA A 90 7.73 12.28 7.14
CA ALA A 90 7.52 10.95 7.70
C ALA A 90 6.56 10.97 8.90
N LEU A 91 6.68 11.96 9.80
CA LEU A 91 5.75 12.16 10.92
C LEU A 91 4.33 12.46 10.46
N ARG A 92 4.16 13.31 9.44
CA ARG A 92 2.86 13.59 8.83
C ARG A 92 2.25 12.33 8.22
N ASP A 93 3.03 11.58 7.45
CA ASP A 93 2.57 10.38 6.76
C ASP A 93 2.19 9.28 7.77
N LYS A 94 2.93 9.15 8.87
CA LYS A 94 2.58 8.31 10.01
C LYS A 94 1.25 8.73 10.63
N ALA A 95 1.06 10.02 10.93
CA ALA A 95 -0.19 10.52 11.50
C ALA A 95 -1.39 10.31 10.54
N LYS A 96 -1.20 10.43 9.22
CA LYS A 96 -2.21 10.11 8.21
C LYS A 96 -2.55 8.61 8.20
N LEU A 97 -1.56 7.76 8.33
CA LEU A 97 -1.75 6.31 8.42
C LEU A 97 -2.54 5.94 9.68
N ASP A 98 -2.17 6.50 10.84
CA ASP A 98 -2.87 6.28 12.10
C ASP A 98 -4.35 6.74 12.00
N LEU A 99 -4.60 7.90 11.38
CA LEU A 99 -5.96 8.36 11.09
C LEU A 99 -6.71 7.41 10.15
N SER A 100 -6.06 6.83 9.15
CA SER A 100 -6.70 5.88 8.23
C SER A 100 -7.19 4.63 8.94
N TYR A 101 -6.53 4.20 9.99
CA TYR A 101 -6.94 3.03 10.80
C TYR A 101 -8.19 3.27 11.64
N THR A 102 -8.65 4.51 11.79
CA THR A 102 -9.92 4.80 12.46
C THR A 102 -11.13 4.40 11.63
N ASN A 103 -10.96 4.22 10.32
CA ASN A 103 -11.98 3.76 9.39
C ASN A 103 -11.58 2.40 8.84
N ILE A 104 -12.29 1.35 9.23
CA ILE A 104 -12.04 -0.01 8.78
C ILE A 104 -12.99 -0.32 7.62
N TYR A 105 -12.41 -0.55 6.46
CA TYR A 105 -13.15 -0.86 5.25
C TYR A 105 -13.15 -2.37 4.98
N ALA A 106 -14.27 -2.87 4.41
CA ALA A 106 -14.34 -4.25 3.96
C ALA A 106 -13.35 -4.47 2.79
N PRO A 107 -12.45 -5.48 2.88
CA PRO A 107 -11.48 -5.76 1.82
C PRO A 107 -12.11 -6.37 0.56
N GLN A 108 -13.31 -6.94 0.69
CA GLN A 108 -14.06 -7.57 -0.40
C GLN A 108 -15.57 -7.56 -0.11
N THR A 109 -16.36 -7.75 -1.17
CA THR A 109 -17.81 -7.95 -1.05
C THR A 109 -18.11 -9.29 -0.39
N GLY A 110 -19.11 -9.34 0.47
CA GLY A 110 -19.53 -10.55 1.17
C GLY A 110 -20.52 -10.29 2.29
N THR A 111 -20.97 -11.34 2.92
CA THR A 111 -21.90 -11.28 4.05
C THR A 111 -21.14 -11.27 5.38
N VAL A 112 -21.49 -10.35 6.27
CA VAL A 112 -20.90 -10.29 7.62
C VAL A 112 -21.41 -11.46 8.47
N SER A 113 -20.47 -12.20 9.02
CA SER A 113 -20.71 -13.31 9.92
C SER A 113 -19.92 -13.14 11.21
N ASN A 114 -20.36 -13.78 12.30
CA ASN A 114 -19.66 -13.82 13.58
C ASN A 114 -19.22 -12.44 14.07
N ARG A 115 -20.16 -11.47 14.08
CA ARG A 115 -19.91 -10.11 14.58
C ARG A 115 -19.69 -10.15 16.09
N ARG A 116 -18.51 -9.67 16.51
CA ARG A 116 -18.09 -9.63 17.92
C ARG A 116 -17.95 -8.22 18.47
N VAL A 117 -18.17 -7.21 17.64
CA VAL A 117 -18.02 -5.81 18.00
C VAL A 117 -19.37 -5.13 18.14
N GLU A 118 -19.52 -4.33 19.19
CA GLU A 118 -20.69 -3.51 19.47
C GLU A 118 -20.29 -2.04 19.65
N LYS A 119 -21.26 -1.14 19.42
CA LYS A 119 -21.05 0.29 19.61
C LYS A 119 -20.66 0.59 21.06
N GLY A 120 -19.56 1.33 21.25
CA GLY A 120 -19.01 1.66 22.58
C GLY A 120 -18.06 0.61 23.14
N MET A 121 -17.84 -0.50 22.44
CA MET A 121 -16.89 -1.52 22.87
C MET A 121 -15.45 -1.04 22.65
N TYR A 122 -14.58 -1.29 23.62
CA TYR A 122 -13.15 -1.08 23.47
C TYR A 122 -12.52 -2.22 22.67
N VAL A 123 -11.73 -1.88 21.64
CA VAL A 123 -11.04 -2.85 20.79
C VAL A 123 -9.53 -2.63 20.82
N ASN A 124 -8.77 -3.70 20.87
CA ASN A 124 -7.32 -3.69 20.80
C ASN A 124 -6.85 -4.00 19.35
N VAL A 125 -5.59 -3.65 19.08
CA VAL A 125 -4.93 -4.05 17.83
C VAL A 125 -4.91 -5.58 17.76
N GLY A 126 -5.34 -6.15 16.62
CA GLY A 126 -5.43 -7.60 16.43
C GLY A 126 -6.72 -8.25 16.93
N SER A 127 -7.64 -7.50 17.56
CA SER A 127 -8.93 -8.05 17.95
C SER A 127 -9.79 -8.37 16.72
N PRO A 128 -10.34 -9.60 16.59
CA PRO A 128 -11.26 -9.93 15.50
C PRO A 128 -12.60 -9.23 15.74
N LEU A 129 -13.05 -8.42 14.77
CA LEU A 129 -14.31 -7.67 14.85
C LEU A 129 -15.48 -8.48 14.28
N PHE A 130 -15.30 -8.99 13.08
CA PHE A 130 -16.27 -9.84 12.38
C PHE A 130 -15.57 -10.59 11.23
N VAL A 131 -16.26 -11.52 10.64
CA VAL A 131 -15.79 -12.29 9.48
C VAL A 131 -16.63 -11.88 8.28
N ILE A 132 -15.98 -11.63 7.14
CA ILE A 132 -16.66 -11.43 5.85
C ILE A 132 -16.57 -12.74 5.09
N VAL A 133 -17.72 -13.33 4.80
CA VAL A 133 -17.85 -14.54 3.99
C VAL A 133 -18.14 -14.08 2.55
N PRO A 134 -17.23 -14.35 1.59
CA PRO A 134 -17.46 -14.02 0.19
C PRO A 134 -18.60 -14.85 -0.40
N GLU A 135 -19.21 -14.36 -1.46
CA GLU A 135 -20.29 -15.08 -2.17
C GLU A 135 -19.75 -16.25 -3.01
N ASP A 136 -18.47 -16.17 -3.40
CA ASP A 136 -17.81 -17.23 -4.14
C ASP A 136 -17.53 -18.43 -3.22
N VAL A 137 -18.31 -19.47 -3.38
CA VAL A 137 -18.16 -20.73 -2.65
C VAL A 137 -17.64 -21.85 -3.56
N TRP A 138 -16.84 -22.74 -2.98
CA TRP A 138 -16.37 -23.95 -3.67
C TRP A 138 -16.47 -25.16 -2.76
N VAL A 139 -16.40 -26.36 -3.36
CA VAL A 139 -16.42 -27.61 -2.63
C VAL A 139 -15.02 -28.18 -2.52
N VAL A 140 -14.63 -28.59 -1.32
CA VAL A 140 -13.42 -29.39 -1.08
C VAL A 140 -13.84 -30.81 -0.77
N ALA A 141 -13.62 -31.71 -1.71
CA ALA A 141 -14.00 -33.10 -1.58
C ALA A 141 -12.77 -33.98 -1.34
N ASN A 142 -12.81 -34.79 -0.26
CA ASN A 142 -11.72 -35.68 0.11
C ASN A 142 -11.91 -37.08 -0.51
N PHE A 143 -11.40 -37.29 -1.72
CA PHE A 143 -11.47 -38.56 -2.42
C PHE A 143 -10.39 -39.53 -1.95
N LYS A 144 -10.70 -40.83 -1.96
CA LYS A 144 -9.71 -41.89 -1.72
C LYS A 144 -8.70 -41.93 -2.87
N GLU A 145 -7.43 -42.20 -2.58
CA GLU A 145 -6.33 -42.23 -3.58
C GLU A 145 -6.68 -43.12 -4.80
N ASN A 146 -7.31 -44.28 -4.59
CA ASN A 146 -7.71 -45.17 -5.68
C ASN A 146 -8.80 -44.60 -6.60
N GLN A 147 -9.58 -43.62 -6.16
CA GLN A 147 -10.60 -42.96 -6.97
C GLN A 147 -10.02 -41.88 -7.90
N LEU A 148 -8.81 -41.41 -7.61
CA LEU A 148 -8.18 -40.32 -8.40
C LEU A 148 -7.61 -40.80 -9.73
N ARG A 149 -7.47 -42.09 -9.98
CA ARG A 149 -6.81 -42.66 -11.16
C ARG A 149 -7.29 -42.08 -12.48
N HIS A 150 -8.57 -41.75 -12.58
CA HIS A 150 -9.20 -41.23 -13.80
C HIS A 150 -9.71 -39.82 -13.65
N MET A 151 -9.38 -39.13 -12.52
CA MET A 151 -9.79 -37.75 -12.29
C MET A 151 -8.77 -36.79 -12.86
N LYS A 152 -9.26 -35.79 -13.59
CA LYS A 152 -8.44 -34.70 -14.17
C LYS A 152 -9.13 -33.36 -13.97
N PRO A 153 -8.37 -32.25 -13.83
CA PRO A 153 -8.94 -30.90 -13.85
C PRO A 153 -9.82 -30.70 -15.10
N GLY A 154 -10.91 -29.97 -14.95
CA GLY A 154 -11.87 -29.69 -16.01
C GLY A 154 -13.02 -30.70 -16.13
N GLN A 155 -12.96 -31.88 -15.51
CA GLN A 155 -14.05 -32.84 -15.55
C GLN A 155 -15.31 -32.33 -14.86
N VAL A 156 -16.47 -32.66 -15.43
CA VAL A 156 -17.78 -32.28 -14.91
C VAL A 156 -18.13 -33.06 -13.65
N VAL A 157 -18.68 -32.38 -12.68
CA VAL A 157 -19.09 -32.93 -11.39
C VAL A 157 -20.54 -32.55 -11.12
N ASP A 158 -21.34 -33.56 -10.73
CA ASP A 158 -22.68 -33.37 -10.21
C ASP A 158 -22.58 -33.22 -8.68
N ILE A 159 -23.00 -32.07 -8.14
CA ILE A 159 -22.92 -31.74 -6.73
C ILE A 159 -24.34 -31.78 -6.12
N LYS A 160 -24.53 -32.67 -5.14
CA LYS A 160 -25.72 -32.68 -4.32
C LYS A 160 -25.44 -32.02 -3.00
N VAL A 161 -26.22 -31.03 -2.63
CA VAL A 161 -26.14 -30.33 -1.33
C VAL A 161 -27.25 -30.89 -0.46
N ASP A 162 -26.94 -31.29 0.75
CA ASP A 162 -27.92 -31.97 1.62
C ASP A 162 -29.11 -31.07 1.97
N THR A 163 -28.90 -29.77 2.04
CA THR A 163 -29.97 -28.78 2.26
C THR A 163 -30.97 -28.70 1.08
N TYR A 164 -30.54 -29.06 -0.15
CA TYR A 164 -31.34 -28.99 -1.35
C TYR A 164 -31.39 -30.33 -2.09
N PRO A 165 -32.10 -31.36 -1.52
CA PRO A 165 -32.02 -32.75 -2.01
C PRO A 165 -32.57 -32.92 -3.42
N ASN A 166 -33.51 -32.07 -3.85
CA ASN A 166 -34.15 -32.11 -5.17
C ASN A 166 -33.39 -31.36 -6.26
N LYS A 167 -32.28 -30.67 -5.92
CA LYS A 167 -31.46 -29.90 -6.88
C LYS A 167 -30.08 -30.55 -7.01
N VAL A 168 -29.64 -30.75 -8.24
CA VAL A 168 -28.28 -31.15 -8.57
C VAL A 168 -27.58 -29.97 -9.21
N PHE A 169 -26.55 -29.48 -8.54
CA PHE A 169 -25.74 -28.38 -9.04
C PHE A 169 -24.61 -28.93 -9.93
N LYS A 170 -24.25 -28.17 -10.95
CA LYS A 170 -23.15 -28.52 -11.85
C LYS A 170 -21.88 -27.81 -11.43
N GLY A 171 -20.78 -28.56 -11.43
CA GLY A 171 -19.46 -28.06 -11.15
C GLY A 171 -18.41 -28.70 -12.05
N LYS A 172 -17.18 -28.26 -11.90
CA LYS A 172 -15.99 -28.85 -12.53
C LYS A 172 -14.87 -28.99 -11.53
N ILE A 173 -14.00 -29.99 -11.73
CA ILE A 173 -12.74 -30.09 -10.99
C ILE A 173 -11.87 -28.91 -11.37
N ASP A 174 -11.52 -28.07 -10.38
CA ASP A 174 -10.57 -26.98 -10.51
C ASP A 174 -9.14 -27.49 -10.36
N SER A 175 -8.87 -28.12 -9.24
CA SER A 175 -7.53 -28.63 -8.92
C SER A 175 -7.58 -29.83 -8.00
N ILE A 176 -6.55 -30.67 -8.09
CA ILE A 176 -6.30 -31.83 -7.23
C ILE A 176 -5.05 -31.51 -6.41
N GLN A 177 -5.15 -31.55 -5.09
CA GLN A 177 -3.98 -31.30 -4.25
C GLN A 177 -2.92 -32.39 -4.47
N ARG A 178 -1.65 -31.98 -4.49
CA ARG A 178 -0.51 -32.90 -4.68
C ARG A 178 -0.02 -33.54 -3.38
N ALA A 179 -0.74 -33.33 -2.27
CA ALA A 179 -0.43 -33.91 -0.97
C ALA A 179 -1.70 -34.42 -0.31
N SER A 180 -1.59 -35.54 0.47
CA SER A 180 -2.72 -36.01 1.27
C SER A 180 -3.06 -35.01 2.38
N GLY A 181 -4.32 -34.97 2.80
CA GLY A 181 -4.77 -34.12 3.89
C GLY A 181 -4.00 -34.36 5.20
N ALA A 182 -3.60 -35.59 5.46
CA ALA A 182 -2.78 -35.93 6.63
C ALA A 182 -1.37 -35.34 6.60
N LYS A 183 -0.75 -35.25 5.41
CA LYS A 183 0.59 -34.64 5.22
C LYS A 183 0.54 -33.10 5.17
N SER A 184 -0.61 -32.53 4.83
CA SER A 184 -0.81 -31.09 4.77
C SER A 184 -1.31 -30.48 6.10
N SER A 185 -1.54 -31.31 7.12
CA SER A 185 -1.93 -30.86 8.46
C SER A 185 -0.75 -30.27 9.21
N LEU A 186 -0.99 -29.21 10.02
CA LEU A 186 0.01 -28.64 10.94
C LEU A 186 0.48 -29.67 11.99
N PHE A 187 -0.35 -30.66 12.29
CA PHE A 187 -0.03 -31.79 13.17
C PHE A 187 -0.34 -33.09 12.44
N PRO A 188 0.59 -33.61 11.62
CA PRO A 188 0.41 -34.89 10.96
C PRO A 188 0.27 -36.00 12.03
N PRO A 189 -0.69 -36.93 11.89
CA PRO A 189 -0.79 -38.04 12.83
C PRO A 189 0.45 -38.96 12.69
N GLU A 190 1.23 -39.05 13.75
CA GLU A 190 2.33 -40.03 13.84
C GLU A 190 1.76 -41.39 14.28
N ASN A 191 2.03 -42.42 13.49
CA ASN A 191 1.72 -43.80 13.90
C ASN A 191 2.78 -44.25 14.94
N ALA A 192 2.45 -44.15 16.20
CA ALA A 192 3.32 -44.49 17.33
C ALA A 192 3.53 -45.98 17.55
N VAL A 193 2.96 -46.85 16.72
CA VAL A 193 3.07 -48.34 16.85
C VAL A 193 3.81 -48.88 15.64
N GLY A 194 4.89 -49.61 15.86
CA GLY A 194 5.82 -50.15 14.88
C GLY A 194 5.24 -51.16 13.86
N SER A 195 3.93 -51.20 13.64
CA SER A 195 3.27 -52.00 12.60
C SER A 195 2.90 -51.10 11.41
N PHE A 196 3.50 -51.39 10.26
CA PHE A 196 3.11 -50.72 9.00
C PHE A 196 1.75 -51.21 8.53
N VAL A 197 0.71 -50.42 8.80
CA VAL A 197 -0.63 -50.68 8.23
C VAL A 197 -0.83 -49.71 7.05
N LYS A 198 -1.08 -50.26 5.85
CA LYS A 198 -1.42 -49.50 4.66
C LYS A 198 -2.80 -48.84 4.83
N ILE A 199 -2.83 -47.58 5.19
CA ILE A 199 -4.07 -46.77 5.28
C ILE A 199 -4.29 -46.06 3.97
N VAL A 200 -5.47 -46.19 3.35
CA VAL A 200 -5.85 -45.45 2.14
C VAL A 200 -5.95 -43.99 2.46
N GLN A 201 -5.08 -43.21 1.83
CA GLN A 201 -5.02 -41.76 2.02
C GLN A 201 -6.18 -41.05 1.28
N ARG A 202 -6.62 -39.92 1.84
CA ARG A 202 -7.59 -39.04 1.19
C ARG A 202 -6.88 -37.82 0.65
N ILE A 203 -7.22 -37.45 -0.59
CA ILE A 203 -6.62 -36.31 -1.29
C ILE A 203 -7.72 -35.30 -1.54
N PRO A 204 -7.55 -34.05 -1.09
CA PRO A 204 -8.51 -33.01 -1.33
C PRO A 204 -8.54 -32.60 -2.82
N VAL A 205 -9.75 -32.50 -3.35
CA VAL A 205 -10.04 -32.04 -4.70
C VAL A 205 -10.92 -30.80 -4.61
N LYS A 206 -10.47 -29.69 -5.19
CA LYS A 206 -11.25 -28.46 -5.28
C LYS A 206 -12.18 -28.54 -6.47
N ILE A 207 -13.46 -28.31 -6.24
CA ILE A 207 -14.52 -28.31 -7.24
C ILE A 207 -15.20 -26.96 -7.19
N VAL A 208 -15.32 -26.29 -8.32
CA VAL A 208 -16.00 -25.01 -8.47
C VAL A 208 -17.34 -25.20 -9.18
N PHE A 209 -18.32 -24.42 -8.78
CA PHE A 209 -19.62 -24.42 -9.46
C PHE A 209 -19.46 -23.81 -10.84
N THR A 210 -20.15 -24.36 -11.84
CA THR A 210 -20.13 -23.85 -13.23
C THR A 210 -21.39 -23.08 -13.56
N GLU A 211 -22.43 -23.22 -12.79
CA GLU A 211 -23.65 -22.42 -12.88
C GLU A 211 -23.62 -21.27 -11.87
N ASN A 212 -24.22 -20.14 -12.24
CA ASN A 212 -24.41 -19.04 -11.31
C ASN A 212 -25.45 -19.43 -10.28
N ILE A 213 -25.06 -19.46 -9.02
CA ILE A 213 -25.94 -19.79 -7.91
C ILE A 213 -26.56 -18.48 -7.45
N ASP A 214 -27.88 -18.32 -7.65
CA ASP A 214 -28.61 -17.16 -7.12
C ASP A 214 -28.69 -17.26 -5.59
N PRO A 215 -28.03 -16.37 -4.83
CA PRO A 215 -28.04 -16.40 -3.37
C PRO A 215 -29.45 -16.24 -2.77
N ASN A 216 -30.38 -15.63 -3.50
CA ASN A 216 -31.77 -15.46 -3.04
C ASN A 216 -32.57 -16.76 -3.13
N GLN A 217 -32.19 -17.66 -4.05
CA GLN A 217 -32.87 -18.94 -4.26
C GLN A 217 -32.16 -20.08 -3.51
N TYR A 218 -30.81 -20.06 -3.48
CA TYR A 218 -30.00 -21.12 -2.89
C TYR A 218 -28.93 -20.49 -2.01
N ASN A 219 -29.20 -20.43 -0.73
CA ASN A 219 -28.24 -19.93 0.25
C ASN A 219 -27.21 -21.03 0.60
N ILE A 220 -26.20 -21.20 -0.25
CA ILE A 220 -25.10 -22.16 -0.03
C ILE A 220 -23.99 -21.45 0.75
N VAL A 221 -23.75 -21.89 1.97
CA VAL A 221 -22.75 -21.29 2.86
C VAL A 221 -21.60 -22.25 3.16
N PRO A 222 -20.40 -21.75 3.45
CA PRO A 222 -19.28 -22.60 3.88
C PRO A 222 -19.65 -23.46 5.09
N GLY A 223 -19.21 -24.73 5.08
CA GLY A 223 -19.50 -25.69 6.15
C GLY A 223 -20.72 -26.59 5.88
N MET A 224 -21.47 -26.37 4.81
CA MET A 224 -22.54 -27.30 4.39
C MET A 224 -21.98 -28.62 3.89
N SER A 225 -22.72 -29.71 4.17
CA SER A 225 -22.40 -31.02 3.65
C SER A 225 -22.82 -31.19 2.22
N VAL A 226 -21.93 -31.74 1.39
CA VAL A 226 -22.16 -31.95 -0.04
C VAL A 226 -21.64 -33.33 -0.49
N VAL A 227 -22.28 -33.92 -1.49
CA VAL A 227 -21.85 -35.18 -2.09
C VAL A 227 -21.58 -34.95 -3.58
N PRO A 228 -20.28 -34.81 -3.96
CA PRO A 228 -19.91 -34.68 -5.37
C PRO A 228 -19.83 -36.02 -6.07
N LYS A 229 -20.33 -36.10 -7.29
CA LYS A 229 -20.22 -37.25 -8.21
C LYS A 229 -19.47 -36.81 -9.47
N VAL A 230 -18.22 -37.27 -9.60
CA VAL A 230 -17.37 -36.96 -10.75
C VAL A 230 -17.69 -37.90 -11.90
N ARG A 231 -17.89 -37.37 -13.10
CA ARG A 231 -18.04 -38.17 -14.33
C ARG A 231 -16.66 -38.48 -14.88
N VAL A 232 -16.17 -39.68 -14.61
CA VAL A 232 -14.93 -40.20 -15.22
C VAL A 232 -15.28 -40.93 -16.51
N LYS A 233 -14.55 -40.63 -17.61
CA LYS A 233 -14.63 -41.38 -18.86
C LYS A 233 -13.63 -42.54 -18.83
#